data_6373a160253d7490a6498ed3d05eb463
#
_entry.id   6373a160253d7490a6498ed3d05eb463
#
_cell.length_a   1.000
_cell.length_b   1.000
_cell.length_c   1.000
_cell.angle_alpha   90.00
_cell.angle_beta   90.00
_cell.angle_gamma   90.00
#
_symmetry.space_group_name_H-M   'P 1'
#
loop_
_entity.id
_entity.type
_entity.pdbx_description
1 polymer ?
#
loop_
_entity_poly.entity_id
_entity_poly.type
_entity_poly.pdbx_seq_one_letter_code
_entity_poly.pdbx_strand_id
1 'polypeptide(L)'
;IMSNKQNIQVCLVSDLFSNYSLSKNSIVVVVDLLRATSVISTAFHYGIKEIIPVSSLEEAKDYIGLENTIVAAERNAEPIEGFEYGNSPFQYMNSNILNKRLVLTTTNGTKAINKAKNFQVITSSFINIESVIKYLASLENDILVLCSGWKGVFNLEDSIFAGHLVYHLNKIKELNINCDSVLASLELYNNAKNDYFKFLENSAHRKRLKHLNIEKDTLFCLNPDIKSEIIPILKEGKLIRMN
;
A
#
# COMPACT_ATOMS: atom_id res chain seq x y z
N ILE A 1 22.35 28.71 -7.61
CA ILE A 1 22.36 27.34 -7.08
C ILE A 1 21.05 26.75 -7.55
N MET A 2 21.10 25.86 -8.58
CA MET A 2 19.91 25.10 -8.99
C MET A 2 19.57 24.19 -7.79
N SER A 3 18.42 24.41 -7.17
CA SER A 3 17.89 23.48 -6.18
C SER A 3 17.66 22.15 -6.92
N ASN A 4 18.37 21.10 -6.54
CA ASN A 4 18.10 19.77 -7.08
C ASN A 4 16.66 19.41 -6.66
N LYS A 5 15.73 19.50 -7.61
CA LYS A 5 14.34 19.08 -7.36
C LYS A 5 14.33 17.59 -7.02
N GLN A 6 13.52 17.22 -6.06
CA GLN A 6 13.28 15.83 -5.66
C GLN A 6 12.73 15.03 -6.84
N ASN A 7 13.37 13.93 -7.20
CA ASN A 7 12.86 13.07 -8.27
C ASN A 7 11.71 12.20 -7.76
N ILE A 8 10.70 12.02 -8.58
CA ILE A 8 9.63 11.07 -8.33
C ILE A 8 9.42 10.15 -9.53
N GLN A 9 9.29 8.87 -9.25
CA GLN A 9 9.02 7.82 -10.22
C GLN A 9 7.83 6.97 -9.77
N VAL A 10 7.15 6.33 -10.70
CA VAL A 10 6.10 5.34 -10.44
C VAL A 10 6.44 4.04 -11.12
N CYS A 11 6.54 2.98 -10.35
CA CYS A 11 6.63 1.61 -10.84
C CYS A 11 5.22 1.01 -10.85
N LEU A 12 4.62 0.88 -12.03
CA LEU A 12 3.21 0.47 -12.18
C LEU A 12 2.93 -0.99 -11.82
N VAL A 13 3.98 -1.82 -11.75
CA VAL A 13 3.88 -3.25 -11.40
C VAL A 13 5.14 -3.65 -10.65
N SER A 14 4.99 -4.30 -9.51
CA SER A 14 6.13 -4.66 -8.65
C SER A 14 7.15 -5.59 -9.32
N ASP A 15 6.77 -6.31 -10.39
CA ASP A 15 7.69 -7.17 -11.13
C ASP A 15 8.70 -6.37 -11.98
N LEU A 16 8.41 -5.10 -12.25
CA LEU A 16 9.33 -4.19 -12.96
C LEU A 16 10.27 -3.43 -12.01
N PHE A 17 10.19 -3.65 -10.69
CA PHE A 17 10.95 -2.91 -9.69
C PHE A 17 12.47 -2.91 -9.95
N SER A 18 13.02 -4.06 -10.37
CA SER A 18 14.45 -4.20 -10.68
C SER A 18 14.95 -3.35 -11.86
N ASN A 19 14.04 -2.82 -12.68
CA ASN A 19 14.38 -1.97 -13.82
C ASN A 19 14.59 -0.50 -13.41
N TYR A 20 14.27 -0.14 -12.15
CA TYR A 20 14.43 1.21 -11.62
C TYR A 20 15.78 1.37 -10.93
N SER A 21 16.57 2.34 -11.39
CA SER A 21 17.85 2.70 -10.75
C SER A 21 17.59 3.68 -9.61
N LEU A 22 17.58 3.18 -8.39
CA LEU A 22 17.33 3.97 -7.19
C LEU A 22 18.64 4.23 -6.42
N SER A 23 18.78 5.43 -5.86
CA SER A 23 19.81 5.71 -4.87
C SER A 23 19.52 4.96 -3.56
N LYS A 24 20.56 4.65 -2.77
CA LYS A 24 20.38 3.97 -1.46
C LYS A 24 19.46 4.73 -0.50
N ASN A 25 19.37 6.05 -0.66
CA ASN A 25 18.56 6.90 0.19
C ASN A 25 17.16 7.15 -0.37
N SER A 26 16.79 6.52 -1.50
CA SER A 26 15.44 6.65 -2.05
C SER A 26 14.39 6.05 -1.11
N ILE A 27 13.22 6.69 -1.08
CA ILE A 27 12.06 6.19 -0.34
C ILE A 27 11.16 5.45 -1.31
N VAL A 28 10.79 4.23 -0.96
CA VAL A 28 9.84 3.42 -1.71
C VAL A 28 8.50 3.43 -0.98
N VAL A 29 7.48 4.00 -1.62
CA VAL A 29 6.10 4.02 -1.12
C VAL A 29 5.37 2.85 -1.76
N VAL A 30 5.15 1.78 -1.01
CA VAL A 30 4.43 0.60 -1.50
C VAL A 30 2.92 0.83 -1.40
N VAL A 31 2.21 0.53 -2.49
CA VAL A 31 0.76 0.55 -2.55
C VAL A 31 0.20 -0.76 -3.10
N ASP A 32 -0.77 -1.31 -2.40
CA ASP A 32 -1.70 -2.38 -2.78
C ASP A 32 -3.05 -1.94 -2.21
N LEU A 33 -3.70 -1.02 -2.93
CA LEU A 33 -4.84 -0.28 -2.42
C LEU A 33 -6.02 -1.20 -2.13
N LEU A 34 -6.23 -2.18 -2.98
CA LEU A 34 -7.29 -3.17 -2.87
C LEU A 34 -6.71 -4.59 -2.69
N ARG A 35 -6.21 -4.97 -1.43
CA ARG A 35 -6.56 -4.30 -0.17
C ARG A 35 -5.40 -4.19 0.84
N ALA A 36 -4.22 -4.79 0.55
CA ALA A 36 -3.19 -5.03 1.57
C ALA A 36 -2.75 -3.75 2.31
N THR A 37 -2.45 -2.65 1.60
CA THR A 37 -2.00 -1.42 2.28
C THR A 37 -3.13 -0.69 3.00
N SER A 38 -4.39 -0.86 2.55
CA SER A 38 -5.55 -0.39 3.30
C SER A 38 -5.75 -1.17 4.60
N VAL A 39 -5.55 -2.50 4.59
CA VAL A 39 -5.55 -3.34 5.80
C VAL A 39 -4.43 -2.91 6.75
N ILE A 40 -3.21 -2.74 6.26
CA ILE A 40 -2.06 -2.30 7.06
C ILE A 40 -2.36 -0.97 7.75
N SER A 41 -2.83 0.03 7.00
CA SER A 41 -3.16 1.35 7.55
C SER A 41 -4.29 1.28 8.58
N THR A 42 -5.34 0.47 8.32
CA THR A 42 -6.44 0.25 9.25
C THR A 42 -5.96 -0.44 10.53
N ALA A 43 -5.19 -1.52 10.41
CA ALA A 43 -4.69 -2.24 11.57
C ALA A 43 -3.85 -1.34 12.49
N PHE A 44 -2.96 -0.51 11.93
CA PHE A 44 -2.21 0.47 12.72
C PHE A 44 -3.10 1.54 13.36
N HIS A 45 -4.12 2.03 12.65
CA HIS A 45 -5.08 2.99 13.20
C HIS A 45 -5.80 2.43 14.44
N TYR A 46 -6.18 1.15 14.39
CA TYR A 46 -6.85 0.45 15.50
C TYR A 46 -5.90 -0.17 16.53
N GLY A 47 -4.61 0.10 16.46
CA GLY A 47 -3.68 -0.15 17.56
C GLY A 47 -2.87 -1.43 17.45
N ILE A 48 -2.75 -2.03 16.26
CA ILE A 48 -1.74 -3.09 16.06
C ILE A 48 -0.35 -2.53 16.41
N LYS A 49 0.48 -3.35 17.05
CA LYS A 49 1.82 -2.95 17.49
C LYS A 49 2.83 -2.93 16.35
N GLU A 50 2.87 -4.02 15.59
CA GLU A 50 3.78 -4.25 14.48
C GLU A 50 3.15 -5.21 13.48
N ILE A 51 3.60 -5.16 12.20
CA ILE A 51 3.15 -6.08 11.16
C ILE A 51 4.36 -6.75 10.53
N ILE A 52 4.37 -8.08 10.45
CA ILE A 52 5.39 -8.86 9.75
C ILE A 52 4.83 -9.27 8.38
N PRO A 53 5.27 -8.64 7.29
CA PRO A 53 4.86 -9.04 5.95
C PRO A 53 5.66 -10.28 5.52
N VAL A 54 5.01 -11.43 5.45
CA VAL A 54 5.64 -12.69 5.02
C VAL A 54 5.26 -13.05 3.58
N SER A 55 6.13 -13.79 2.91
CA SER A 55 6.02 -14.03 1.46
C SER A 55 5.19 -15.27 1.12
N SER A 56 5.04 -16.21 2.06
CA SER A 56 4.35 -17.48 1.81
C SER A 56 3.36 -17.84 2.93
N LEU A 57 2.48 -18.80 2.63
CA LEU A 57 1.56 -19.37 3.62
C LEU A 57 2.32 -20.24 4.64
N GLU A 58 3.35 -20.92 4.19
CA GLU A 58 4.19 -21.77 5.02
C GLU A 58 4.87 -20.92 6.10
N GLU A 59 5.50 -19.82 5.72
CA GLU A 59 6.11 -18.88 6.65
C GLU A 59 5.06 -18.28 7.62
N ALA A 60 3.85 -17.99 7.16
CA ALA A 60 2.79 -17.48 8.02
C ALA A 60 2.32 -18.51 9.06
N LYS A 61 2.30 -19.80 8.72
CA LYS A 61 1.88 -20.88 9.62
C LYS A 61 2.79 -21.03 10.82
N ASP A 62 4.08 -20.70 10.70
CA ASP A 62 5.05 -20.78 11.80
C ASP A 62 4.71 -19.83 12.97
N TYR A 63 3.82 -18.87 12.73
CA TYR A 63 3.37 -17.90 13.73
C TYR A 63 2.02 -18.25 14.36
N ILE A 64 1.33 -19.30 13.89
CA ILE A 64 0.03 -19.69 14.45
C ILE A 64 0.21 -20.20 15.89
N GLY A 65 -0.63 -19.68 16.80
CA GLY A 65 -0.58 -20.04 18.22
C GLY A 65 0.47 -19.31 19.05
N LEU A 66 1.27 -18.44 18.44
CA LEU A 66 2.20 -17.60 19.20
C LEU A 66 1.43 -16.54 20.00
N GLU A 67 1.88 -16.30 21.24
CA GLU A 67 1.26 -15.33 22.13
C GLU A 67 1.22 -13.92 21.52
N ASN A 68 0.12 -13.20 21.74
CA ASN A 68 -0.09 -11.83 21.23
C ASN A 68 0.13 -11.68 19.72
N THR A 69 -0.13 -12.74 18.97
CA THR A 69 0.08 -12.76 17.51
C THR A 69 -1.22 -13.11 16.79
N ILE A 70 -1.55 -12.33 15.78
CA ILE A 70 -2.63 -12.57 14.83
C ILE A 70 -2.00 -12.96 13.51
N VAL A 71 -2.51 -14.01 12.88
CA VAL A 71 -2.02 -14.45 11.57
C VAL A 71 -3.12 -14.29 10.55
N ALA A 72 -2.81 -13.54 9.48
CA ALA A 72 -3.74 -13.21 8.41
C ALA A 72 -3.19 -13.69 7.06
N ALA A 73 -4.05 -14.35 6.32
CA ALA A 73 -3.70 -14.84 4.99
C ALA A 73 -4.81 -14.59 3.97
N GLU A 74 -4.39 -14.25 2.76
CA GLU A 74 -5.27 -14.12 1.61
C GLU A 74 -4.59 -14.69 0.37
N ARG A 75 -5.37 -15.40 -0.45
CA ARG A 75 -5.00 -15.76 -1.82
C ARG A 75 -6.21 -15.55 -2.74
N ASN A 76 -5.97 -14.86 -3.87
CA ASN A 76 -7.01 -14.52 -4.85
C ASN A 76 -8.19 -13.70 -4.27
N ALA A 77 -7.91 -12.84 -3.28
CA ALA A 77 -8.87 -12.05 -2.49
C ALA A 77 -9.76 -12.88 -1.54
N GLU A 78 -9.53 -14.18 -1.42
CA GLU A 78 -10.27 -15.08 -0.53
C GLU A 78 -9.50 -15.36 0.76
N PRO A 79 -10.19 -15.49 1.91
CA PRO A 79 -9.57 -15.96 3.14
C PRO A 79 -9.10 -17.40 2.98
N ILE A 80 -8.04 -17.74 3.70
CA ILE A 80 -7.48 -19.09 3.67
C ILE A 80 -7.91 -19.85 4.92
N GLU A 81 -8.39 -21.07 4.74
CA GLU A 81 -8.76 -21.97 5.85
C GLU A 81 -7.59 -22.17 6.81
N GLY A 82 -7.88 -22.15 8.12
CA GLY A 82 -6.90 -22.25 9.18
C GLY A 82 -6.26 -20.92 9.61
N PHE A 83 -6.64 -19.79 8.99
CA PHE A 83 -6.21 -18.45 9.41
C PHE A 83 -7.41 -17.66 9.97
N GLU A 84 -7.20 -17.04 11.13
CA GLU A 84 -8.27 -16.31 11.83
C GLU A 84 -8.68 -15.02 11.09
N TYR A 85 -7.72 -14.36 10.44
CA TYR A 85 -7.91 -13.09 9.74
C TYR A 85 -7.55 -13.22 8.25
N GLY A 86 -8.24 -12.44 7.44
CA GLY A 86 -7.99 -12.29 6.01
C GLY A 86 -7.53 -10.89 5.63
N ASN A 87 -7.92 -10.43 4.44
CA ASN A 87 -7.49 -9.15 3.86
C ASN A 87 -8.64 -8.14 3.75
N SER A 88 -9.60 -8.14 4.69
CA SER A 88 -10.65 -7.12 4.80
C SER A 88 -10.29 -6.10 5.89
N PRO A 89 -10.28 -4.78 5.61
CA PRO A 89 -10.04 -3.76 6.63
C PRO A 89 -10.98 -3.87 7.83
N PHE A 90 -12.23 -4.26 7.62
CA PHE A 90 -13.24 -4.36 8.68
C PHE A 90 -12.91 -5.41 9.75
N GLN A 91 -12.12 -6.42 9.42
CA GLN A 91 -11.68 -7.42 10.40
C GLN A 91 -10.75 -6.83 11.47
N TYR A 92 -10.13 -5.69 11.19
CA TYR A 92 -9.17 -5.03 12.07
C TYR A 92 -9.75 -3.85 12.84
N MET A 93 -11.05 -3.53 12.68
CA MET A 93 -11.74 -2.43 13.34
C MET A 93 -12.34 -2.88 14.67
N ASN A 94 -11.52 -3.45 15.54
CA ASN A 94 -11.95 -3.93 16.86
C ASN A 94 -10.79 -3.92 17.87
N SER A 95 -11.12 -4.04 19.17
CA SER A 95 -10.15 -4.01 20.26
C SER A 95 -9.30 -5.29 20.40
N ASN A 96 -9.70 -6.39 19.75
CA ASN A 96 -8.98 -7.67 19.86
C ASN A 96 -7.58 -7.62 19.26
N ILE A 97 -7.29 -6.63 18.39
CA ILE A 97 -5.99 -6.47 17.75
C ILE A 97 -5.04 -5.56 18.54
N LEU A 98 -5.54 -4.86 19.57
CA LEU A 98 -4.80 -3.84 20.30
C LEU A 98 -3.49 -4.41 20.88
N ASN A 99 -2.37 -3.75 20.59
CA ASN A 99 -1.02 -4.11 21.02
C ASN A 99 -0.51 -5.48 20.55
N LYS A 100 -1.23 -6.15 19.66
CA LYS A 100 -0.79 -7.43 19.08
C LYS A 100 0.15 -7.21 17.90
N ARG A 101 0.88 -8.27 17.56
CA ARG A 101 1.60 -8.44 16.30
C ARG A 101 0.65 -9.00 15.25
N LEU A 102 0.71 -8.48 14.04
CA LEU A 102 0.04 -9.06 12.88
C LEU A 102 1.07 -9.68 11.93
N VAL A 103 0.94 -10.96 11.64
CA VAL A 103 1.67 -11.62 10.55
C VAL A 103 0.75 -11.66 9.34
N LEU A 104 1.14 -11.03 8.25
CA LEU A 104 0.30 -10.84 7.07
C LEU A 104 0.94 -11.43 5.83
N THR A 105 0.23 -12.29 5.12
CA THR A 105 0.62 -12.75 3.78
C THR A 105 -0.50 -12.53 2.77
N THR A 106 -0.18 -11.82 1.69
CA THR A 106 -1.11 -11.52 0.61
C THR A 106 -0.53 -11.89 -0.76
N THR A 107 -1.37 -11.91 -1.77
CA THR A 107 -0.96 -12.31 -3.13
C THR A 107 0.09 -11.37 -3.71
N ASN A 108 -0.03 -10.04 -3.49
CA ASN A 108 0.81 -9.02 -4.13
C ASN A 108 1.49 -8.08 -3.15
N GLY A 109 0.75 -7.47 -2.21
CA GLY A 109 1.26 -6.39 -1.35
C GLY A 109 2.47 -6.78 -0.51
N THR A 110 2.42 -7.92 0.18
CA THR A 110 3.56 -8.39 1.00
C THR A 110 4.79 -8.74 0.16
N LYS A 111 4.59 -9.21 -1.08
CA LYS A 111 5.69 -9.44 -2.03
C LYS A 111 6.33 -8.12 -2.48
N ALA A 112 5.52 -7.09 -2.76
CA ALA A 112 6.04 -5.78 -3.14
C ALA A 112 6.86 -5.15 -2.00
N ILE A 113 6.39 -5.24 -0.75
CA ILE A 113 7.15 -4.79 0.43
C ILE A 113 8.49 -5.52 0.51
N ASN A 114 8.50 -6.85 0.40
CA ASN A 114 9.71 -7.65 0.50
C ASN A 114 10.69 -7.41 -0.67
N LYS A 115 10.22 -7.13 -1.88
CA LYS A 115 11.07 -6.74 -3.01
C LYS A 115 11.86 -5.46 -2.73
N ALA A 116 11.25 -4.51 -2.05
CA ALA A 116 11.85 -3.20 -1.77
C ALA A 116 12.64 -3.13 -0.45
N LYS A 117 12.75 -4.23 0.33
CA LYS A 117 13.28 -4.26 1.70
C LYS A 117 14.68 -3.68 1.91
N ASN A 118 15.46 -3.54 0.86
CA ASN A 118 16.82 -2.97 0.91
C ASN A 118 16.82 -1.43 0.84
N PHE A 119 15.65 -0.81 0.72
CA PHE A 119 15.44 0.63 0.71
C PHE A 119 14.66 1.07 1.95
N GLN A 120 14.49 2.38 2.12
CA GLN A 120 13.54 2.90 3.08
C GLN A 120 12.12 2.68 2.54
N VAL A 121 11.41 1.70 3.07
CA VAL A 121 10.05 1.35 2.65
C VAL A 121 9.03 1.92 3.60
N ILE A 122 8.04 2.61 3.07
CA ILE A 122 6.79 2.96 3.76
C ILE A 122 5.61 2.39 3.00
N THR A 123 4.48 2.18 3.67
CA THR A 123 3.23 1.78 3.02
C THR A 123 2.19 2.87 3.11
N SER A 124 1.37 2.98 2.06
CA SER A 124 0.33 4.01 2.01
C SER A 124 -0.98 3.49 1.41
N SER A 125 -2.07 4.09 1.87
CA SER A 125 -3.43 3.94 1.36
C SER A 125 -4.16 5.28 1.52
N PHE A 126 -5.40 5.42 1.06
CA PHE A 126 -6.17 6.65 1.28
C PHE A 126 -6.44 6.97 2.77
N ILE A 127 -6.22 6.02 3.67
CA ILE A 127 -6.37 6.20 5.11
C ILE A 127 -5.27 7.12 5.67
N ASN A 128 -4.03 6.99 5.18
CA ASN A 128 -2.86 7.75 5.68
C ASN A 128 -2.16 8.62 4.63
N ILE A 129 -2.76 8.79 3.46
CA ILE A 129 -2.13 9.47 2.33
C ILE A 129 -1.73 10.91 2.66
N GLU A 130 -2.54 11.64 3.43
CA GLU A 130 -2.25 13.03 3.80
C GLU A 130 -0.98 13.14 4.65
N SER A 131 -0.79 12.23 5.60
CA SER A 131 0.41 12.16 6.43
C SER A 131 1.63 11.75 5.63
N VAL A 132 1.47 10.78 4.72
CA VAL A 132 2.54 10.36 3.81
C VAL A 132 2.96 11.52 2.90
N ILE A 133 2.02 12.27 2.32
CA ILE A 133 2.33 13.44 1.48
C ILE A 133 3.10 14.50 2.27
N LYS A 134 2.66 14.85 3.49
CA LYS A 134 3.36 15.80 4.36
C LYS A 134 4.77 15.34 4.70
N TYR A 135 4.92 14.06 5.03
CA TYR A 135 6.21 13.46 5.31
C TYR A 135 7.15 13.53 4.12
N LEU A 136 6.72 13.10 2.94
CA LEU A 136 7.53 13.14 1.72
C LEU A 136 7.90 14.57 1.31
N ALA A 137 7.00 15.55 1.52
CA ALA A 137 7.27 16.96 1.25
C ALA A 137 8.35 17.54 2.16
N SER A 138 8.52 17.03 3.37
CA SER A 138 9.55 17.46 4.32
C SER A 138 10.96 16.92 4.02
N LEU A 139 11.09 16.03 3.06
CA LEU A 139 12.34 15.33 2.73
C LEU A 139 12.90 15.77 1.37
N GLU A 140 14.20 15.47 1.16
CA GLU A 140 14.90 15.70 -0.11
C GLU A 140 15.20 14.39 -0.86
N ASN A 141 14.79 13.26 -0.29
CA ASN A 141 15.04 11.94 -0.86
C ASN A 141 14.23 11.73 -2.14
N ASP A 142 14.83 11.09 -3.14
CA ASP A 142 14.10 10.61 -4.31
C ASP A 142 13.03 9.60 -3.91
N ILE A 143 11.92 9.60 -4.63
CA ILE A 143 10.73 8.80 -4.32
C ILE A 143 10.43 7.84 -5.46
N LEU A 144 10.18 6.58 -5.12
CA LEU A 144 9.50 5.64 -5.99
C LEU A 144 8.17 5.23 -5.38
N VAL A 145 7.05 5.47 -6.07
CA VAL A 145 5.77 4.84 -5.75
C VAL A 145 5.74 3.47 -6.40
N LEU A 146 5.70 2.42 -5.59
CA LEU A 146 5.71 1.03 -6.05
C LEU A 146 4.30 0.45 -5.97
N CYS A 147 3.62 0.42 -7.11
CA CYS A 147 2.35 -0.27 -7.28
C CYS A 147 2.57 -1.78 -7.25
N SER A 148 1.78 -2.49 -6.45
CA SER A 148 1.88 -3.96 -6.36
C SER A 148 1.48 -4.65 -7.65
N GLY A 149 0.45 -4.12 -8.31
CA GLY A 149 -0.20 -4.77 -9.44
C GLY A 149 -0.96 -6.03 -9.01
N TRP A 150 -1.39 -6.82 -9.99
CA TRP A 150 -2.05 -8.10 -9.78
C TRP A 150 -1.30 -9.21 -10.51
N LYS A 151 -0.60 -10.08 -9.77
CA LYS A 151 0.15 -11.22 -10.34
C LYS A 151 1.05 -10.81 -11.51
N GLY A 152 1.80 -9.74 -11.35
CA GLY A 152 2.68 -9.20 -12.38
C GLY A 152 1.99 -8.41 -13.49
N VAL A 153 0.69 -8.13 -13.37
CA VAL A 153 -0.09 -7.33 -14.32
C VAL A 153 -0.49 -6.00 -13.71
N PHE A 154 -0.52 -4.97 -14.53
CA PHE A 154 -0.98 -3.63 -14.20
C PHE A 154 -2.40 -3.64 -13.60
N ASN A 155 -2.63 -2.79 -12.60
CA ASN A 155 -3.96 -2.49 -12.10
C ASN A 155 -4.22 -0.97 -12.07
N LEU A 156 -5.49 -0.58 -12.19
CA LEU A 156 -5.89 0.83 -12.24
C LEU A 156 -5.83 1.49 -10.86
N GLU A 157 -6.26 0.78 -9.83
CA GLU A 157 -6.44 1.32 -8.49
C GLU A 157 -5.13 1.84 -7.85
N ASP A 158 -4.05 1.07 -7.93
CA ASP A 158 -2.75 1.49 -7.41
C ASP A 158 -2.19 2.66 -8.21
N SER A 159 -2.41 2.64 -9.55
CA SER A 159 -1.94 3.70 -10.44
C SER A 159 -2.68 5.03 -10.23
N ILE A 160 -3.99 4.97 -9.96
CA ILE A 160 -4.78 6.15 -9.57
C ILE A 160 -4.28 6.71 -8.25
N PHE A 161 -4.01 5.84 -7.27
CA PHE A 161 -3.44 6.24 -5.99
C PHE A 161 -2.07 6.92 -6.16
N ALA A 162 -1.19 6.35 -7.00
CA ALA A 162 0.10 6.96 -7.31
C ALA A 162 -0.07 8.36 -7.92
N GLY A 163 -1.00 8.53 -8.87
CA GLY A 163 -1.34 9.83 -9.45
C GLY A 163 -1.86 10.83 -8.43
N HIS A 164 -2.72 10.39 -7.49
CA HIS A 164 -3.19 11.22 -6.38
C HIS A 164 -2.03 11.71 -5.52
N LEU A 165 -1.16 10.79 -5.10
CA LEU A 165 0.00 11.13 -4.27
C LEU A 165 0.91 12.14 -4.98
N VAL A 166 1.29 11.87 -6.24
CA VAL A 166 2.13 12.77 -7.04
C VAL A 166 1.49 14.14 -7.19
N TYR A 167 0.21 14.21 -7.56
CA TYR A 167 -0.51 15.46 -7.78
C TYR A 167 -0.50 16.36 -6.54
N HIS A 168 -0.83 15.79 -5.37
CA HIS A 168 -0.89 16.57 -4.13
C HIS A 168 0.50 16.90 -3.57
N LEU A 169 1.48 15.99 -3.71
CA LEU A 169 2.86 16.27 -3.31
C LEU A 169 3.47 17.38 -4.16
N ASN A 170 3.26 17.36 -5.48
CA ASN A 170 3.78 18.39 -6.40
C ASN A 170 3.18 19.78 -6.17
N LYS A 171 2.01 19.88 -5.53
CA LYS A 171 1.42 21.16 -5.10
C LYS A 171 2.13 21.78 -3.90
N ILE A 172 2.74 20.96 -3.05
CA ILE A 172 3.45 21.42 -1.84
C ILE A 172 4.92 21.69 -2.17
N LYS A 173 5.53 20.83 -2.97
CA LYS A 173 6.95 20.87 -3.33
C LYS A 173 7.10 20.50 -4.80
N GLU A 174 7.71 21.39 -5.56
CA GLU A 174 7.94 21.17 -6.99
C GLU A 174 8.85 19.94 -7.20
N LEU A 175 8.35 18.95 -7.94
CA LEU A 175 9.03 17.68 -8.19
C LEU A 175 9.68 17.66 -9.57
N ASN A 176 10.73 16.87 -9.71
CA ASN A 176 11.32 16.53 -11.00
C ASN A 176 10.62 15.25 -11.56
N ILE A 177 9.77 15.46 -12.57
CA ILE A 177 8.97 14.39 -13.20
C ILE A 177 9.59 14.03 -14.54
N ASN A 178 10.40 12.98 -14.56
CA ASN A 178 11.08 12.46 -15.76
C ASN A 178 10.69 10.98 -16.03
N CYS A 179 9.45 10.61 -15.74
CA CYS A 179 8.99 9.23 -15.83
C CYS A 179 7.59 9.19 -16.45
N ASP A 180 7.43 8.54 -17.61
CA ASP A 180 6.15 8.44 -18.32
C ASP A 180 5.06 7.78 -17.46
N SER A 181 5.44 6.83 -16.59
CA SER A 181 4.50 6.21 -15.65
C SER A 181 3.91 7.20 -14.65
N VAL A 182 4.65 8.26 -14.29
CA VAL A 182 4.12 9.36 -13.47
C VAL A 182 3.05 10.13 -14.24
N LEU A 183 3.34 10.50 -15.51
CA LEU A 183 2.39 11.22 -16.35
C LEU A 183 1.12 10.40 -16.58
N ALA A 184 1.26 9.10 -16.88
CA ALA A 184 0.13 8.19 -17.02
C ALA A 184 -0.71 8.11 -15.73
N SER A 185 -0.07 8.02 -14.57
CA SER A 185 -0.75 7.98 -13.28
C SER A 185 -1.50 9.29 -12.97
N LEU A 186 -0.92 10.44 -13.32
CA LEU A 186 -1.56 11.76 -13.19
C LEU A 186 -2.81 11.85 -14.07
N GLU A 187 -2.75 11.38 -15.31
CA GLU A 187 -3.91 11.35 -16.22
C GLU A 187 -5.01 10.43 -15.68
N LEU A 188 -4.67 9.24 -15.18
CA LEU A 188 -5.62 8.34 -14.54
C LEU A 188 -6.28 9.00 -13.32
N TYR A 189 -5.49 9.65 -12.46
CA TYR A 189 -6.00 10.39 -11.31
C TYR A 189 -6.95 11.51 -11.74
N ASN A 190 -6.55 12.35 -12.71
CA ASN A 190 -7.37 13.48 -13.18
C ASN A 190 -8.74 13.03 -13.69
N ASN A 191 -8.80 11.88 -14.35
CA ASN A 191 -10.06 11.31 -14.84
C ASN A 191 -10.89 10.64 -13.74
N ALA A 192 -10.24 10.11 -12.67
CA ALA A 192 -10.90 9.35 -11.62
C ALA A 192 -11.26 10.17 -10.37
N LYS A 193 -10.64 11.34 -10.14
CA LYS A 193 -10.65 12.07 -8.85
C LYS A 193 -12.02 12.47 -8.31
N ASN A 194 -13.02 12.58 -9.17
CA ASN A 194 -14.37 12.94 -8.74
C ASN A 194 -15.14 11.77 -8.13
N ASP A 195 -14.85 10.53 -8.58
CA ASP A 195 -15.48 9.31 -8.07
C ASP A 195 -14.64 8.09 -8.48
N TYR A 196 -13.73 7.68 -7.62
CA TYR A 196 -12.87 6.51 -7.84
C TYR A 196 -13.68 5.22 -8.01
N PHE A 197 -14.75 5.08 -7.22
CA PHE A 197 -15.56 3.87 -7.23
C PHE A 197 -16.27 3.68 -8.57
N LYS A 198 -16.84 4.74 -9.10
CA LYS A 198 -17.48 4.74 -10.42
C LYS A 198 -16.47 4.57 -11.54
N PHE A 199 -15.35 5.27 -11.48
CA PHE A 199 -14.28 5.14 -12.49
C PHE A 199 -13.78 3.69 -12.62
N LEU A 200 -13.66 3.00 -11.48
CA LEU A 200 -13.18 1.61 -11.43
C LEU A 200 -14.27 0.56 -11.70
N GLU A 201 -15.51 0.96 -12.00
CA GLU A 201 -16.64 0.01 -12.19
C GLU A 201 -16.32 -1.10 -13.19
N ASN A 202 -15.63 -0.78 -14.26
CA ASN A 202 -15.25 -1.71 -15.31
C ASN A 202 -13.82 -2.26 -15.20
N SER A 203 -13.13 -2.00 -14.09
CA SER A 203 -11.78 -2.49 -13.88
C SER A 203 -11.71 -4.02 -13.84
N ALA A 204 -10.56 -4.58 -14.20
CA ALA A 204 -10.34 -6.02 -14.12
C ALA A 204 -10.51 -6.56 -12.70
N HIS A 205 -10.11 -5.77 -11.68
CA HIS A 205 -10.29 -6.10 -10.27
C HIS A 205 -11.77 -6.27 -9.92
N ARG A 206 -12.61 -5.25 -10.21
CA ARG A 206 -14.05 -5.28 -9.93
C ARG A 206 -14.75 -6.44 -10.62
N LYS A 207 -14.45 -6.68 -11.89
CA LYS A 207 -15.01 -7.79 -12.67
C LYS A 207 -14.63 -9.15 -12.10
N ARG A 208 -13.34 -9.33 -11.79
CA ARG A 208 -12.81 -10.59 -11.26
C ARG A 208 -13.39 -10.98 -9.91
N LEU A 209 -13.58 -10.00 -9.03
CA LEU A 209 -13.97 -10.23 -7.63
C LEU A 209 -15.46 -9.97 -7.35
N LYS A 210 -16.27 -9.78 -8.38
CA LYS A 210 -17.70 -9.49 -8.25
C LYS A 210 -18.46 -10.57 -7.43
N HIS A 211 -18.04 -11.84 -7.54
CA HIS A 211 -18.65 -12.97 -6.84
C HIS A 211 -18.33 -13.02 -5.33
N LEU A 212 -17.32 -12.28 -4.86
CA LEU A 212 -16.86 -12.34 -3.46
C LEU A 212 -17.56 -11.35 -2.53
N ASN A 213 -18.51 -10.54 -3.03
CA ASN A 213 -19.23 -9.54 -2.25
C ASN A 213 -18.33 -8.57 -1.46
N ILE A 214 -17.15 -8.24 -2.00
CA ILE A 214 -16.18 -7.33 -1.38
C ILE A 214 -16.40 -5.85 -1.75
N GLU A 215 -17.58 -5.51 -2.21
CA GLU A 215 -17.92 -4.14 -2.63
C GLU A 215 -17.77 -3.15 -1.48
N LYS A 216 -18.19 -3.53 -0.27
CA LYS A 216 -18.03 -2.72 0.93
C LYS A 216 -16.56 -2.44 1.25
N ASP A 217 -15.70 -3.46 1.14
CA ASP A 217 -14.25 -3.29 1.30
C ASP A 217 -13.69 -2.33 0.25
N THR A 218 -14.12 -2.50 -1.01
CA THR A 218 -13.68 -1.65 -2.12
C THR A 218 -14.07 -0.20 -1.90
N LEU A 219 -15.33 0.07 -1.52
CA LEU A 219 -15.81 1.41 -1.19
C LEU A 219 -14.99 2.04 -0.08
N PHE A 220 -14.77 1.30 1.01
CA PHE A 220 -13.97 1.78 2.14
C PHE A 220 -12.51 2.08 1.74
N CYS A 221 -11.86 1.18 0.99
CA CYS A 221 -10.46 1.40 0.57
C CYS A 221 -10.31 2.63 -0.36
N LEU A 222 -11.32 2.90 -1.20
CA LEU A 222 -11.30 4.03 -2.14
C LEU A 222 -11.74 5.35 -1.51
N ASN A 223 -12.58 5.30 -0.49
CA ASN A 223 -13.10 6.47 0.22
C ASN A 223 -13.29 6.16 1.71
N PRO A 224 -12.19 6.02 2.47
CA PRO A 224 -12.27 5.68 3.88
C PRO A 224 -12.89 6.83 4.69
N ASP A 225 -13.76 6.45 5.63
CA ASP A 225 -14.35 7.33 6.63
C ASP A 225 -13.41 7.59 7.82
N ILE A 226 -12.26 6.93 7.85
CA ILE A 226 -11.20 7.14 8.83
C ILE A 226 -9.95 7.77 8.20
N LYS A 227 -9.24 8.56 8.99
CA LYS A 227 -7.92 9.11 8.63
C LYS A 227 -6.91 8.72 9.70
N SER A 228 -5.69 8.45 9.29
CA SER A 228 -4.60 8.07 10.19
C SER A 228 -3.37 8.91 9.96
N GLU A 229 -2.77 9.36 11.04
CA GLU A 229 -1.47 10.04 10.99
C GLU A 229 -0.30 9.06 10.98
N ILE A 230 -0.58 7.77 11.17
CA ILE A 230 0.44 6.73 11.28
C ILE A 230 0.99 6.40 9.88
N ILE A 231 2.30 6.47 9.75
CA ILE A 231 3.03 6.02 8.56
C ILE A 231 3.74 4.72 8.92
N PRO A 232 3.32 3.59 8.36
CA PRO A 232 4.03 2.33 8.56
C PRO A 232 5.37 2.35 7.81
N ILE A 233 6.47 2.10 8.53
CA ILE A 233 7.82 2.01 7.97
C ILE A 233 8.39 0.61 8.20
N LEU A 234 9.04 0.05 7.19
CA LEU A 234 9.72 -1.25 7.29
C LEU A 234 11.07 -1.07 7.99
N LYS A 235 11.24 -1.71 9.14
CA LYS A 235 12.50 -1.81 9.88
C LYS A 235 12.72 -3.25 10.31
N GLU A 236 13.88 -3.80 10.03
CA GLU A 236 14.25 -5.16 10.44
C GLU A 236 13.19 -6.24 10.09
N GLY A 237 12.64 -6.14 8.87
CA GLY A 237 11.62 -7.08 8.38
C GLY A 237 10.21 -6.88 8.92
N LYS A 238 9.95 -5.82 9.69
CA LYS A 238 8.65 -5.51 10.29
C LYS A 238 8.20 -4.11 9.91
N LEU A 239 6.93 -3.94 9.63
CA LEU A 239 6.31 -2.62 9.62
C LEU A 239 6.04 -2.18 11.05
N ILE A 240 6.51 -1.00 11.38
CA ILE A 240 6.27 -0.32 12.67
C ILE A 240 5.75 1.08 12.41
N ARG A 241 5.19 1.73 13.44
CA ARG A 241 4.81 3.15 13.36
C ARG A 241 6.08 3.99 13.22
N MET A 242 6.08 4.93 12.29
CA MET A 242 7.07 5.99 12.25
C MET A 242 6.76 6.95 13.41
N ASN A 243 7.77 7.25 14.22
CA ASN A 243 7.68 8.23 15.33
C ASN A 243 7.95 9.63 14.77
#